data_cb81dccd24af116bdbdfb7d555f44421
#
_entry.id   cb81dccd24af116bdbdfb7d555f44421
#
_cell.length_a   1.000
_cell.length_b   1.000
_cell.length_c   1.000
_cell.angle_alpha   90.00
_cell.angle_beta   90.00
_cell.angle_gamma   90.00
#
_symmetry.space_group_name_H-M   'P 1'
#
loop_
_entity.id
_entity.type
_entity.pdbx_description
1 polymer ?
#
loop_
_entity_poly.entity_id
_entity_poly.type
_entity_poly.pdbx_seq_one_letter_code
_entity_poly.pdbx_strand_id
1 'polypeptide(L)'
;MRQLVFALCVFASPALAELEQARDMMEAGQFEAAREELLPAARSGNAEAEELIGVMYGLGLGVEQDYERAFEWYLRSSMKGHPGAQSGVGWYYELGLGMPAPDLVRAYMWYTLSAIGGDPDAAISLEEVVKKMTAEQIEKAHVLVNDYKAWMYPFR
;
A
#
# COMPACT_ATOMS: atom_id res chain seq x y z
N MET A 1 48.90 -2.53 21.70
CA MET A 1 48.02 -2.00 20.63
C MET A 1 46.56 -2.31 21.05
N ARG A 2 45.84 -1.28 21.51
CA ARG A 2 44.42 -1.40 21.91
C ARG A 2 43.57 -1.13 20.65
N GLN A 3 42.93 -2.16 20.13
CA GLN A 3 41.92 -1.96 19.07
C GLN A 3 40.68 -1.30 19.70
N LEU A 4 40.39 -0.06 19.28
CA LEU A 4 39.14 0.63 19.53
C LEU A 4 38.07 0.02 18.59
N VAL A 5 37.20 -0.85 19.11
CA VAL A 5 36.01 -1.27 18.40
C VAL A 5 35.00 -0.11 18.49
N PHE A 6 34.85 0.62 17.39
CA PHE A 6 33.74 1.56 17.23
C PHE A 6 32.46 0.75 17.03
N ALA A 7 31.67 0.63 18.09
CA ALA A 7 30.30 0.17 17.96
C ALA A 7 29.53 1.26 17.20
N LEU A 8 29.20 1.03 15.94
CA LEU A 8 28.23 1.84 15.20
C LEU A 8 26.84 1.59 15.83
N CYS A 9 26.44 2.45 16.75
CA CYS A 9 25.04 2.51 17.15
C CYS A 9 24.25 3.09 15.98
N VAL A 10 23.63 2.23 15.18
CA VAL A 10 22.63 2.62 14.21
C VAL A 10 21.41 3.07 15.02
N PHE A 11 21.28 4.36 15.26
CA PHE A 11 20.06 4.93 15.80
C PHE A 11 19.00 4.83 14.69
N ALA A 12 17.98 4.00 14.91
CA ALA A 12 16.77 4.01 14.07
C ALA A 12 16.24 5.46 14.04
N SER A 13 15.79 5.91 12.87
CA SER A 13 15.11 7.20 12.78
C SER A 13 13.91 7.20 13.72
N PRO A 14 13.62 8.30 14.44
CA PRO A 14 12.44 8.38 15.31
C PRO A 14 11.16 7.94 14.59
N ALA A 15 10.98 8.34 13.34
CA ALA A 15 9.83 7.96 12.52
C ALA A 15 9.73 6.44 12.27
N LEU A 16 10.85 5.74 12.17
CA LEU A 16 10.84 4.28 12.02
C LEU A 16 10.45 3.59 13.33
N ALA A 17 10.93 4.09 14.46
CA ALA A 17 10.56 3.56 15.78
C ALA A 17 9.06 3.76 16.08
N GLU A 18 8.49 4.90 15.69
CA GLU A 18 7.05 5.18 15.82
C GLU A 18 6.20 4.20 14.99
N LEU A 19 6.63 3.88 13.76
CA LEU A 19 5.94 2.91 12.90
C LEU A 19 6.01 1.48 13.46
N GLU A 20 7.17 1.06 13.96
CA GLU A 20 7.32 -0.24 14.61
C GLU A 20 6.43 -0.34 15.85
N GLN A 21 6.43 0.69 16.69
CA GLN A 21 5.56 0.75 17.86
C GLN A 21 4.07 0.66 17.49
N ALA A 22 3.64 1.38 16.46
CA ALA A 22 2.27 1.31 15.99
C ALA A 22 1.89 -0.08 15.47
N ARG A 23 2.79 -0.79 14.79
CA ARG A 23 2.59 -2.18 14.37
C ARG A 23 2.43 -3.13 15.55
N ASP A 24 3.29 -3.00 16.56
CA ASP A 24 3.20 -3.78 17.81
C ASP A 24 1.84 -3.54 18.49
N MET A 25 1.37 -2.30 18.52
CA MET A 25 0.05 -1.96 19.04
C MET A 25 -1.08 -2.61 18.22
N MET A 26 -0.96 -2.63 16.90
CA MET A 26 -1.94 -3.30 16.03
C MET A 26 -1.96 -4.81 16.27
N GLU A 27 -0.81 -5.45 16.40
CA GLU A 27 -0.70 -6.88 16.73
C GLU A 27 -1.27 -7.20 18.12
N ALA A 28 -1.15 -6.27 19.06
CA ALA A 28 -1.74 -6.37 20.40
C ALA A 28 -3.26 -6.05 20.42
N GLY A 29 -3.87 -5.70 19.29
CA GLY A 29 -5.27 -5.31 19.18
C GLY A 29 -5.59 -3.93 19.75
N GLN A 30 -4.58 -3.09 20.02
CA GLN A 30 -4.71 -1.73 20.56
C GLN A 30 -4.90 -0.72 19.41
N PHE A 31 -5.95 -0.90 18.62
CA PHE A 31 -6.13 -0.22 17.35
C PHE A 31 -6.30 1.29 17.46
N GLU A 32 -7.04 1.80 18.47
CA GLU A 32 -7.22 3.23 18.67
C GLU A 32 -5.88 3.91 18.97
N ALA A 33 -5.05 3.30 19.85
CA ALA A 33 -3.74 3.82 20.20
C ALA A 33 -2.78 3.79 19.00
N ALA A 34 -2.78 2.69 18.24
CA ALA A 34 -2.00 2.56 17.00
C ALA A 34 -2.36 3.66 15.99
N ARG A 35 -3.66 3.95 15.84
CA ARG A 35 -4.12 5.01 14.94
C ARG A 35 -3.63 6.39 15.37
N GLU A 36 -3.69 6.70 16.66
CA GLU A 36 -3.21 7.98 17.21
C GLU A 36 -1.70 8.15 16.95
N GLU A 37 -0.93 7.07 17.08
CA GLU A 37 0.51 7.05 16.79
C GLU A 37 0.80 7.21 15.29
N LEU A 38 0.02 6.57 14.41
CA LEU A 38 0.22 6.61 12.96
C LEU A 38 -0.19 7.92 12.30
N LEU A 39 -1.23 8.60 12.83
CA LEU A 39 -1.83 9.77 12.17
C LEU A 39 -0.87 10.92 11.90
N PRO A 40 0.06 11.31 12.79
CA PRO A 40 1.04 12.35 12.52
C PRO A 40 1.93 12.01 11.32
N ALA A 41 2.46 10.79 11.28
CA ALA A 41 3.30 10.30 10.19
C ALA A 41 2.52 10.21 8.87
N ALA A 42 1.30 9.67 8.88
CA ALA A 42 0.43 9.59 7.71
C ALA A 42 0.09 10.99 7.17
N ARG A 43 -0.24 11.95 8.03
CA ARG A 43 -0.52 13.35 7.62
C ARG A 43 0.72 14.05 7.07
N SER A 44 1.92 13.70 7.54
CA SER A 44 3.17 14.22 6.99
C SER A 44 3.59 13.54 5.68
N GLY A 45 2.85 12.53 5.24
CA GLY A 45 3.03 11.87 3.95
C GLY A 45 3.93 10.63 4.00
N ASN A 46 4.13 10.02 5.16
CA ASN A 46 4.78 8.72 5.24
C ASN A 46 3.89 7.66 4.59
N ALA A 47 4.38 7.02 3.52
CA ALA A 47 3.58 6.11 2.70
C ALA A 47 3.14 4.85 3.46
N GLU A 48 4.00 4.30 4.31
CA GLU A 48 3.69 3.14 5.13
C GLU A 48 2.61 3.45 6.18
N ALA A 49 2.70 4.60 6.86
CA ALA A 49 1.69 5.04 7.80
C ALA A 49 0.33 5.29 7.10
N GLU A 50 0.35 5.86 5.89
CA GLU A 50 -0.86 6.03 5.07
C GLU A 50 -1.50 4.68 4.72
N GLU A 51 -0.71 3.68 4.33
CA GLU A 51 -1.21 2.32 4.09
C GLU A 51 -1.86 1.73 5.33
N LEU A 52 -1.18 1.78 6.49
CA LEU A 52 -1.70 1.24 7.74
C LEU A 52 -3.02 1.91 8.17
N ILE A 53 -3.14 3.22 8.01
CA ILE A 53 -4.41 3.93 8.22
C ILE A 53 -5.48 3.44 7.22
N GLY A 54 -5.12 3.19 5.97
CA GLY A 54 -5.99 2.58 4.98
C GLY A 54 -6.51 1.21 5.41
N VAL A 55 -5.63 0.33 5.91
CA VAL A 55 -5.99 -0.97 6.50
C VAL A 55 -7.01 -0.79 7.64
N MET A 56 -6.76 0.16 8.55
CA MET A 56 -7.64 0.39 9.70
C MET A 56 -9.06 0.78 9.28
N TYR A 57 -9.21 1.70 8.32
CA TYR A 57 -10.54 2.05 7.78
C TYR A 57 -11.16 0.90 6.99
N GLY A 58 -10.38 0.16 6.20
CA GLY A 58 -10.87 -0.95 5.39
C GLY A 58 -11.39 -2.13 6.22
N LEU A 59 -10.82 -2.37 7.38
CA LEU A 59 -11.16 -3.48 8.27
C LEU A 59 -11.98 -3.04 9.50
N GLY A 60 -12.16 -1.75 9.72
CA GLY A 60 -12.84 -1.23 10.91
C GLY A 60 -12.02 -1.42 12.20
N LEU A 61 -10.69 -1.31 12.13
CA LEU A 61 -9.79 -1.48 13.26
C LEU A 61 -9.63 -0.16 14.04
N GLY A 62 -10.27 -0.06 15.21
CA GLY A 62 -10.27 1.16 16.04
C GLY A 62 -10.96 2.36 15.42
N VAL A 63 -11.70 2.15 14.33
CA VAL A 63 -12.55 3.12 13.63
C VAL A 63 -13.76 2.39 13.03
N GLU A 64 -14.80 3.14 12.71
CA GLU A 64 -15.88 2.60 11.87
C GLU A 64 -15.34 2.24 10.48
N GLN A 65 -15.72 1.07 9.95
CA GLN A 65 -15.32 0.63 8.62
C GLN A 65 -15.82 1.62 7.55
N ASP A 66 -14.91 2.07 6.71
CA ASP A 66 -15.19 3.04 5.64
C ASP A 66 -14.29 2.76 4.44
N TYR A 67 -14.84 2.10 3.42
CA TYR A 67 -14.10 1.73 2.22
C TYR A 67 -13.67 2.93 1.37
N GLU A 68 -14.43 4.03 1.36
CA GLU A 68 -14.07 5.22 0.60
C GLU A 68 -12.84 5.88 1.23
N ARG A 69 -12.85 6.09 2.55
CA ARG A 69 -11.69 6.60 3.28
C ARG A 69 -10.48 5.67 3.19
N ALA A 70 -10.69 4.37 3.30
CA ALA A 70 -9.60 3.41 3.15
C ALA A 70 -8.96 3.53 1.76
N PHE A 71 -9.77 3.59 0.69
CA PHE A 71 -9.30 3.78 -0.67
C PHE A 71 -8.50 5.08 -0.84
N GLU A 72 -8.96 6.19 -0.26
CA GLU A 72 -8.23 7.47 -0.31
C GLU A 72 -6.82 7.35 0.32
N TRP A 73 -6.71 6.70 1.48
CA TRP A 73 -5.44 6.51 2.16
C TRP A 73 -4.51 5.56 1.37
N TYR A 74 -5.03 4.44 0.88
CA TYR A 74 -4.27 3.55 0.00
C TYR A 74 -3.80 4.26 -1.27
N LEU A 75 -4.66 5.06 -1.90
CA LEU A 75 -4.30 5.79 -3.11
C LEU A 75 -3.17 6.79 -2.86
N ARG A 76 -3.20 7.53 -1.75
CA ARG A 76 -2.11 8.46 -1.38
C ARG A 76 -0.78 7.73 -1.22
N SER A 77 -0.76 6.61 -0.52
CA SER A 77 0.42 5.78 -0.33
C SER A 77 0.91 5.16 -1.65
N SER A 78 -0.01 4.61 -2.46
CA SER A 78 0.30 3.98 -3.75
C SER A 78 0.94 4.93 -4.76
N MET A 79 0.51 6.20 -4.76
CA MET A 79 1.08 7.26 -5.62
C MET A 79 2.52 7.62 -5.26
N LYS A 80 3.00 7.23 -4.09
CA LYS A 80 4.41 7.33 -3.66
C LYS A 80 5.22 6.09 -4.00
N GLY A 81 4.59 5.10 -4.66
CA GLY A 81 5.22 3.86 -5.07
C GLY A 81 5.26 2.78 -3.97
N HIS A 82 4.48 2.92 -2.88
CA HIS A 82 4.45 1.90 -1.84
C HIS A 82 3.79 0.61 -2.33
N PRO A 83 4.50 -0.54 -2.39
CA PRO A 83 4.00 -1.74 -3.07
C PRO A 83 2.74 -2.32 -2.42
N GLY A 84 2.71 -2.45 -1.09
CA GLY A 84 1.54 -2.96 -0.37
C GLY A 84 0.29 -2.11 -0.61
N ALA A 85 0.44 -0.77 -0.62
CA ALA A 85 -0.66 0.12 -0.92
C ALA A 85 -1.12 0.02 -2.38
N GLN A 86 -0.21 -0.20 -3.34
CA GLN A 86 -0.56 -0.46 -4.73
C GLN A 86 -1.38 -1.75 -4.87
N SER A 87 -0.99 -2.81 -4.15
CA SER A 87 -1.76 -4.06 -4.06
C SER A 87 -3.14 -3.81 -3.45
N GLY A 88 -3.21 -3.05 -2.36
CA GLY A 88 -4.46 -2.62 -1.74
C GLY A 88 -5.39 -1.90 -2.70
N VAL A 89 -4.91 -0.90 -3.44
CA VAL A 89 -5.70 -0.19 -4.47
C VAL A 89 -6.18 -1.16 -5.56
N GLY A 90 -5.33 -2.11 -5.99
CA GLY A 90 -5.71 -3.17 -6.92
C GLY A 90 -6.90 -3.99 -6.41
N TRP A 91 -6.85 -4.40 -5.16
CA TRP A 91 -7.91 -5.16 -4.51
C TRP A 91 -9.24 -4.39 -4.40
N TYR A 92 -9.15 -3.08 -4.09
CA TYR A 92 -10.34 -2.22 -4.06
C TYR A 92 -11.01 -2.11 -5.44
N TYR A 93 -10.23 -1.96 -6.51
CA TYR A 93 -10.76 -1.96 -7.88
C TYR A 93 -11.30 -3.32 -8.29
N GLU A 94 -10.67 -4.42 -7.90
CA GLU A 94 -11.11 -5.77 -8.24
C GLU A 94 -12.48 -6.09 -7.63
N LEU A 95 -12.72 -5.69 -6.38
CA LEU A 95 -13.96 -5.95 -5.67
C LEU A 95 -15.00 -4.82 -5.80
N GLY A 96 -14.59 -3.64 -6.28
CA GLY A 96 -15.46 -2.47 -6.34
C GLY A 96 -15.79 -1.87 -4.97
N LEU A 97 -14.88 -1.99 -3.99
CA LEU A 97 -15.12 -1.51 -2.63
C LEU A 97 -15.10 0.03 -2.58
N GLY A 98 -16.19 0.63 -2.06
CA GLY A 98 -16.33 2.09 -2.03
C GLY A 98 -16.54 2.73 -3.41
N MET A 99 -16.86 1.95 -4.45
CA MET A 99 -17.11 2.44 -5.81
C MET A 99 -18.33 1.76 -6.44
N PRO A 100 -18.89 2.33 -7.54
CA PRO A 100 -20.12 1.83 -8.15
C PRO A 100 -20.02 0.40 -8.72
N ALA A 101 -18.83 -0.02 -9.16
CA ALA A 101 -18.60 -1.34 -9.75
C ALA A 101 -17.10 -1.69 -9.76
N PRO A 102 -16.75 -3.00 -9.84
CA PRO A 102 -15.39 -3.46 -10.06
C PRO A 102 -14.78 -2.93 -11.37
N ASP A 103 -13.46 -2.67 -11.35
CA ASP A 103 -12.68 -2.29 -12.53
C ASP A 103 -11.43 -3.17 -12.63
N LEU A 104 -11.56 -4.29 -13.35
CA LEU A 104 -10.48 -5.27 -13.48
C LEU A 104 -9.28 -4.72 -14.28
N VAL A 105 -9.48 -3.74 -15.17
CA VAL A 105 -8.40 -3.10 -15.92
C VAL A 105 -7.49 -2.32 -14.98
N ARG A 106 -8.08 -1.51 -14.10
CA ARG A 106 -7.32 -0.78 -13.07
C ARG A 106 -6.74 -1.71 -12.01
N ALA A 107 -7.48 -2.75 -11.60
CA ALA A 107 -6.96 -3.75 -10.67
C ALA A 107 -5.67 -4.39 -11.20
N TYR A 108 -5.68 -4.86 -12.45
CA TYR A 108 -4.51 -5.42 -13.12
C TYR A 108 -3.33 -4.43 -13.14
N MET A 109 -3.59 -3.18 -13.51
CA MET A 109 -2.55 -2.15 -13.53
C MET A 109 -1.90 -1.98 -12.16
N TRP A 110 -2.69 -1.82 -11.10
CA TRP A 110 -2.17 -1.60 -9.77
C TRP A 110 -1.42 -2.81 -9.21
N TYR A 111 -1.90 -4.03 -9.42
CA TYR A 111 -1.17 -5.25 -9.07
C TYR A 111 0.16 -5.37 -9.85
N THR A 112 0.17 -4.96 -11.12
CA THR A 112 1.42 -4.94 -11.91
C THR A 112 2.43 -3.95 -11.32
N LEU A 113 2.02 -2.76 -10.92
CA LEU A 113 2.90 -1.77 -10.27
C LEU A 113 3.40 -2.28 -8.91
N SER A 114 2.55 -2.91 -8.13
CA SER A 114 2.90 -3.54 -6.85
C SER A 114 3.96 -4.64 -7.04
N ALA A 115 3.78 -5.53 -8.02
CA ALA A 115 4.77 -6.57 -8.35
C ALA A 115 6.12 -5.97 -8.77
N ILE A 116 6.12 -4.90 -9.58
CA ILE A 116 7.34 -4.16 -9.96
C ILE A 116 8.00 -3.52 -8.73
N GLY A 117 7.20 -3.08 -7.76
CA GLY A 117 7.65 -2.52 -6.49
C GLY A 117 8.22 -3.55 -5.50
N GLY A 118 8.02 -4.85 -5.78
CA GLY A 118 8.57 -5.95 -4.99
C GLY A 118 7.60 -6.59 -3.99
N ASP A 119 6.30 -6.33 -4.09
CA ASP A 119 5.28 -7.06 -3.32
C ASP A 119 5.24 -8.53 -3.78
N PRO A 120 5.51 -9.50 -2.89
CA PRO A 120 5.58 -10.91 -3.27
C PRO A 120 4.22 -11.51 -3.65
N ASP A 121 3.13 -10.97 -3.10
CA ASP A 121 1.77 -11.50 -3.29
C ASP A 121 1.08 -10.92 -4.53
N ALA A 122 1.60 -9.82 -5.07
CA ALA A 122 1.01 -9.16 -6.23
C ALA A 122 0.99 -10.03 -7.49
N ALA A 123 1.97 -10.93 -7.67
CA ALA A 123 1.99 -11.88 -8.78
C ALA A 123 0.81 -12.86 -8.72
N ILE A 124 0.46 -13.32 -7.53
CA ILE A 124 -0.70 -14.21 -7.31
C ILE A 124 -1.99 -13.46 -7.65
N SER A 125 -2.11 -12.23 -7.17
CA SER A 125 -3.27 -11.37 -7.46
C SER A 125 -3.43 -11.09 -8.95
N LEU A 126 -2.32 -10.90 -9.68
CA LEU A 126 -2.33 -10.76 -11.14
C LEU A 126 -2.86 -12.01 -11.85
N GLU A 127 -2.42 -13.18 -11.45
CA GLU A 127 -2.90 -14.44 -12.04
C GLU A 127 -4.41 -14.61 -11.82
N GLU A 128 -4.91 -14.26 -10.64
CA GLU A 128 -6.33 -14.39 -10.32
C GLU A 128 -7.20 -13.36 -11.06
N VAL A 129 -6.75 -12.11 -11.16
CA VAL A 129 -7.51 -11.08 -11.88
C VAL A 129 -7.58 -11.36 -13.38
N VAL A 130 -6.50 -11.86 -13.99
CA VAL A 130 -6.46 -12.24 -15.41
C VAL A 130 -7.50 -13.29 -15.76
N LYS A 131 -7.75 -14.26 -14.88
CA LYS A 131 -8.78 -15.30 -15.08
C LYS A 131 -10.20 -14.73 -15.22
N LYS A 132 -10.42 -13.52 -14.70
CA LYS A 132 -11.71 -12.81 -14.71
C LYS A 132 -11.83 -11.82 -15.88
N MET A 133 -10.74 -11.56 -16.63
CA MET A 133 -10.67 -10.53 -17.65
C MET A 133 -10.90 -11.08 -19.05
N THR A 134 -11.48 -10.27 -19.92
CA THR A 134 -11.50 -10.52 -21.37
C THR A 134 -10.16 -10.14 -22.01
N ALA A 135 -9.88 -10.66 -23.23
CA ALA A 135 -8.68 -10.29 -23.97
C ALA A 135 -8.59 -8.77 -24.24
N GLU A 136 -9.73 -8.12 -24.52
CA GLU A 136 -9.79 -6.67 -24.72
C GLU A 136 -9.45 -5.89 -23.42
N GLN A 137 -9.90 -6.37 -22.26
CA GLN A 137 -9.56 -5.77 -20.96
C GLN A 137 -8.07 -5.90 -20.65
N ILE A 138 -7.46 -7.05 -20.97
CA ILE A 138 -6.02 -7.28 -20.79
C ILE A 138 -5.21 -6.32 -21.66
N GLU A 139 -5.59 -6.14 -22.91
CA GLU A 139 -4.92 -5.20 -23.82
C GLU A 139 -5.01 -3.75 -23.29
N LYS A 140 -6.20 -3.32 -22.87
CA LYS A 140 -6.38 -2.01 -22.22
C LYS A 140 -5.52 -1.85 -20.97
N ALA A 141 -5.40 -2.91 -20.16
CA ALA A 141 -4.61 -2.87 -18.94
C ALA A 141 -3.10 -2.72 -19.26
N HIS A 142 -2.59 -3.39 -20.29
CA HIS A 142 -1.21 -3.24 -20.73
C HIS A 142 -0.89 -1.81 -21.16
N VAL A 143 -1.78 -1.15 -21.91
CA VAL A 143 -1.63 0.26 -22.29
C VAL A 143 -1.57 1.13 -21.02
N LEU A 144 -2.50 0.93 -20.10
CA LEU A 144 -2.58 1.71 -18.86
C LEU A 144 -1.33 1.52 -17.99
N VAL A 145 -0.81 0.29 -17.87
CA VAL A 145 0.44 -0.01 -17.17
C VAL A 145 1.61 0.78 -17.77
N ASN A 146 1.73 0.79 -19.11
CA ASN A 146 2.83 1.48 -19.77
C ASN A 146 2.77 3.00 -19.53
N ASP A 147 1.59 3.60 -19.59
CA ASP A 147 1.38 5.02 -19.34
C ASP A 147 1.75 5.37 -17.88
N TYR A 148 1.30 4.58 -16.91
CA TYR A 148 1.63 4.80 -15.51
C TYR A 148 3.11 4.57 -15.18
N LYS A 149 3.74 3.57 -15.80
CA LYS A 149 5.19 3.35 -15.65
C LYS A 149 6.00 4.53 -16.19
N ALA A 150 5.61 5.09 -17.31
CA ALA A 150 6.25 6.28 -17.87
C ALA A 150 6.11 7.48 -16.95
N TRP A 151 4.99 7.59 -16.25
CA TRP A 151 4.74 8.68 -15.31
C TRP A 151 5.42 8.46 -13.94
N MET A 152 5.34 7.27 -13.35
CA MET A 152 5.90 6.99 -12.03
C MET A 152 7.42 6.76 -12.04
N TYR A 153 7.96 6.25 -13.15
CA TYR A 153 9.37 5.87 -13.27
C TYR A 153 9.99 6.44 -14.55
N PRO A 154 10.06 7.78 -14.71
CA PRO A 154 10.44 8.40 -15.98
C PRO A 154 11.89 8.13 -16.42
N PHE A 155 12.73 7.58 -15.55
CA PHE A 155 14.15 7.31 -15.82
C PHE A 155 14.52 5.82 -15.70
N ARG A 156 13.56 4.90 -15.74
CA ARG A 156 13.79 3.45 -15.74
C ARG A 156 13.49 2.83 -17.08
#